data_ac9af8519479fd38e8d7f272600517fe
#
_entry.id   ac9af8519479fd38e8d7f272600517fe
#
_cell.length_a   1.000
_cell.length_b   1.000
_cell.length_c   1.000
_cell.angle_alpha   90.00
_cell.angle_beta   90.00
_cell.angle_gamma   90.00
#
_symmetry.space_group_name_H-M   'P 1'
#
loop_
_entity.id
_entity.type
_entity.pdbx_description
1 polymer ?
#
loop_
_entity_poly.entity_id
_entity_poly.type
_entity_poly.pdbx_seq_one_letter_code
_entity_poly.pdbx_strand_id
1 'polypeptide(L)'
;MKLVPTGLFSRDKIMSPDWSEHAWENDQRIARLTGLPFSEAYRRNILQQPTNFNSFPLVQALTAVQATEPERELEALRACQKARYEDGLDTAKLDVLAEVLRQIGCTQAAEILTNSATEAQAKQRIAEGANLVRQFGVSGVPFAVRQTESGWAQIASDSLR
;
A
#
# COMPACT_ATOMS: atom_id res chain seq x y z
N MET A 1 -4.58 -8.74 -12.93
CA MET A 1 -3.32 -8.11 -12.45
C MET A 1 -3.01 -8.65 -11.07
N LYS A 2 -1.75 -8.92 -10.75
CA LYS A 2 -1.32 -9.40 -9.41
C LYS A 2 -0.54 -8.28 -8.74
N LEU A 3 -0.93 -7.87 -7.54
CA LEU A 3 -0.17 -6.93 -6.71
C LEU A 3 0.95 -7.66 -5.97
N VAL A 4 2.13 -7.04 -5.94
CA VAL A 4 3.32 -7.58 -5.27
C VAL A 4 3.84 -6.55 -4.27
N PRO A 5 3.66 -6.75 -2.97
CA PRO A 5 4.19 -5.86 -1.96
C PRO A 5 5.72 -6.02 -1.86
N THR A 6 6.44 -4.91 -1.88
CA THR A 6 7.92 -4.93 -1.84
C THR A 6 8.50 -4.78 -0.44
N GLY A 7 7.68 -4.41 0.55
CA GLY A 7 8.09 -4.21 1.92
C GLY A 7 8.98 -2.99 2.18
N LEU A 8 8.96 -2.00 1.28
CA LEU A 8 9.82 -0.81 1.35
C LEU A 8 9.72 -0.09 2.70
N PHE A 9 8.54 0.00 3.28
CA PHE A 9 8.25 0.63 4.58
C PHE A 9 7.55 -0.34 5.53
N SER A 10 8.02 -1.58 5.63
CA SER A 10 7.40 -2.62 6.46
C SER A 10 7.91 -2.70 7.90
N ARG A 11 8.61 -1.67 8.37
CA ARG A 11 9.13 -1.56 9.74
C ARG A 11 8.59 -0.32 10.41
N ASP A 12 8.42 -0.40 11.73
CA ASP A 12 7.99 0.74 12.52
C ASP A 12 8.96 1.91 12.41
N LYS A 13 8.42 3.06 12.07
CA LYS A 13 9.14 4.33 12.03
C LYS A 13 8.18 5.44 12.41
N ILE A 14 8.43 6.08 13.54
CA ILE A 14 7.63 7.23 13.97
C ILE A 14 7.93 8.43 13.08
N MET A 15 6.88 9.10 12.66
CA MET A 15 6.96 10.32 11.86
C MET A 15 7.67 11.43 12.66
N SER A 16 8.75 11.97 12.11
CA SER A 16 9.45 13.13 12.65
C SER A 16 9.07 14.40 11.85
N PRO A 17 9.24 15.61 12.41
CA PRO A 17 8.93 16.84 11.68
C PRO A 17 9.66 16.95 10.33
N ASP A 18 10.97 16.68 10.30
CA ASP A 18 11.76 16.74 9.06
C ASP A 18 11.29 15.73 8.02
N TRP A 19 10.97 14.51 8.47
CA TRP A 19 10.44 13.47 7.58
C TRP A 19 9.04 13.82 7.09
N SER A 20 8.22 14.41 7.92
CA SER A 20 6.88 14.89 7.60
C SER A 20 6.90 15.94 6.48
N GLU A 21 7.77 16.95 6.60
CA GLU A 21 7.89 18.00 5.58
C GLU A 21 8.40 17.44 4.26
N HIS A 22 9.44 16.60 4.29
CA HIS A 22 9.96 15.93 3.09
C HIS A 22 8.90 15.05 2.42
N ALA A 23 8.10 14.30 3.19
CA ALA A 23 7.01 13.48 2.66
C ALA A 23 5.96 14.36 1.99
N TRP A 24 5.56 15.48 2.64
CA TRP A 24 4.58 16.40 2.07
C TRP A 24 5.04 17.02 0.75
N GLU A 25 6.29 17.48 0.67
CA GLU A 25 6.86 18.04 -0.57
C GLU A 25 6.83 17.01 -1.72
N ASN A 26 7.20 15.76 -1.45
CA ASN A 26 7.14 14.68 -2.43
C ASN A 26 5.69 14.40 -2.87
N ASP A 27 4.76 14.34 -1.94
CA ASP A 27 3.34 14.08 -2.21
C ASP A 27 2.73 15.21 -3.05
N GLN A 28 3.05 16.47 -2.77
CA GLN A 28 2.64 17.61 -3.59
C GLN A 28 3.24 17.56 -5.01
N ARG A 29 4.47 17.06 -5.15
CA ARG A 29 5.07 16.83 -6.47
C ARG A 29 4.33 15.72 -7.23
N ILE A 30 3.98 14.62 -6.56
CA ILE A 30 3.19 13.54 -7.15
C ILE A 30 1.81 14.06 -7.56
N ALA A 31 1.14 14.83 -6.69
CA ALA A 31 -0.16 15.45 -7.01
C ALA A 31 -0.11 16.26 -8.32
N ARG A 32 0.91 17.11 -8.49
CA ARG A 32 1.07 17.90 -9.71
C ARG A 32 1.30 17.05 -10.96
N LEU A 33 2.00 15.93 -10.84
CA LEU A 33 2.33 15.06 -11.98
C LEU A 33 1.20 14.11 -12.37
N THR A 34 0.38 13.69 -11.39
CA THR A 34 -0.60 12.61 -11.57
C THR A 34 -2.06 13.04 -11.42
N GLY A 35 -2.31 14.19 -10.79
CA GLY A 35 -3.63 14.63 -10.40
C GLY A 35 -4.20 13.90 -9.17
N LEU A 36 -3.41 13.03 -8.52
CA LEU A 36 -3.85 12.33 -7.30
C LEU A 36 -3.99 13.31 -6.13
N PRO A 37 -5.06 13.20 -5.34
CA PRO A 37 -5.31 14.10 -4.22
C PRO A 37 -4.46 13.73 -2.99
N PHE A 38 -3.90 14.75 -2.33
CA PHE A 38 -3.29 14.68 -1.00
C PHE A 38 -3.87 15.82 -0.18
N SER A 39 -4.69 15.49 0.82
CA SER A 39 -5.50 16.45 1.55
C SER A 39 -4.77 17.12 2.72
N GLU A 40 -5.29 18.26 3.16
CA GLU A 40 -4.87 18.87 4.43
C GLU A 40 -5.24 18.02 5.66
N ALA A 41 -6.26 17.15 5.56
CA ALA A 41 -6.56 16.17 6.61
C ALA A 41 -5.44 15.15 6.75
N TYR A 42 -4.92 14.62 5.64
CA TYR A 42 -3.74 13.76 5.64
C TYR A 42 -2.52 14.47 6.25
N ARG A 43 -2.23 15.70 5.83
CA ARG A 43 -1.10 16.47 6.37
C ARG A 43 -1.20 16.62 7.87
N ARG A 44 -2.34 17.10 8.40
CA ARG A 44 -2.54 17.37 9.82
C ARG A 44 -2.63 16.12 10.69
N ASN A 45 -3.35 15.10 10.23
CA ASN A 45 -3.68 13.95 11.06
C ASN A 45 -2.62 12.83 10.97
N ILE A 46 -1.85 12.79 9.89
CA ILE A 46 -0.88 11.72 9.64
C ILE A 46 0.55 12.26 9.68
N LEU A 47 0.87 13.25 8.82
CA LEU A 47 2.25 13.70 8.70
C LEU A 47 2.71 14.53 9.91
N GLN A 48 1.85 15.40 10.44
CA GLN A 48 2.16 16.29 11.56
C GLN A 48 1.89 15.68 12.94
N GLN A 49 1.54 14.39 12.99
CA GLN A 49 1.36 13.66 14.25
C GLN A 49 2.47 12.60 14.40
N PRO A 50 2.76 12.14 15.61
CA PRO A 50 3.72 11.05 15.85
C PRO A 50 3.11 9.69 15.44
N THR A 51 2.59 9.60 14.22
CA THR A 51 2.04 8.38 13.66
C THR A 51 3.14 7.42 13.24
N ASN A 52 2.80 6.14 13.16
CA ASN A 52 3.72 5.11 12.68
C ASN A 52 3.72 5.08 11.14
N PHE A 53 4.87 5.29 10.52
CA PHE A 53 5.05 5.15 9.09
C PHE A 53 5.41 3.70 8.74
N ASN A 54 4.42 2.82 8.82
CA ASN A 54 4.55 1.40 8.57
C ASN A 54 3.46 0.91 7.61
N SER A 55 3.85 0.36 6.46
CA SER A 55 2.92 -0.19 5.47
C SER A 55 2.60 -1.67 5.67
N PHE A 56 3.18 -2.34 6.67
CA PHE A 56 2.90 -3.77 6.90
C PHE A 56 1.42 -4.06 7.17
N PRO A 57 0.69 -3.27 7.99
CA PRO A 57 -0.74 -3.47 8.19
C PRO A 57 -1.55 -3.41 6.88
N LEU A 58 -1.18 -2.50 5.95
CA LEU A 58 -1.81 -2.46 4.63
C LEU A 58 -1.54 -3.74 3.83
N VAL A 59 -0.31 -4.27 3.85
CA VAL A 59 0.00 -5.55 3.19
C VAL A 59 -0.84 -6.68 3.80
N GLN A 60 -1.03 -6.67 5.11
CA GLN A 60 -1.86 -7.65 5.82
C GLN A 60 -3.33 -7.55 5.38
N ALA A 61 -3.87 -6.33 5.25
CA ALA A 61 -5.22 -6.10 4.76
C ALA A 61 -5.41 -6.60 3.31
N LEU A 62 -4.49 -6.26 2.41
CA LEU A 62 -4.52 -6.75 1.04
C LEU A 62 -4.36 -8.27 0.95
N THR A 63 -3.61 -8.87 1.87
CA THR A 63 -3.47 -10.33 1.96
C THR A 63 -4.77 -10.99 2.39
N ALA A 64 -5.50 -10.39 3.34
CA ALA A 64 -6.82 -10.86 3.73
C ALA A 64 -7.81 -10.81 2.54
N VAL A 65 -7.81 -9.70 1.77
CA VAL A 65 -8.64 -9.58 0.57
C VAL A 65 -8.21 -10.60 -0.49
N GLN A 66 -6.93 -10.79 -0.72
CA GLN A 66 -6.45 -11.80 -1.68
C GLN A 66 -6.88 -13.22 -1.31
N ALA A 67 -6.99 -13.53 -0.02
CA ALA A 67 -7.41 -14.85 0.46
C ALA A 67 -8.92 -15.08 0.33
N THR A 68 -9.74 -14.03 0.31
CA THR A 68 -11.22 -14.11 0.31
C THR A 68 -11.83 -13.70 -1.03
N GLU A 69 -11.35 -12.61 -1.62
CA GLU A 69 -11.90 -11.96 -2.82
C GLU A 69 -10.76 -11.41 -3.69
N PRO A 70 -9.88 -12.26 -4.29
CA PRO A 70 -8.63 -11.85 -4.93
C PRO A 70 -8.81 -10.85 -6.08
N GLU A 71 -9.94 -10.85 -6.76
CA GLU A 71 -10.29 -9.92 -7.83
C GLU A 71 -10.48 -8.47 -7.31
N ARG A 72 -10.79 -8.31 -6.04
CA ARG A 72 -11.03 -7.00 -5.40
C ARG A 72 -9.78 -6.38 -4.75
N GLU A 73 -8.62 -7.03 -4.84
CA GLU A 73 -7.40 -6.56 -4.17
C GLU A 73 -7.00 -5.13 -4.61
N LEU A 74 -7.17 -4.78 -5.90
CA LEU A 74 -6.88 -3.43 -6.39
C LEU A 74 -7.89 -2.40 -5.88
N GLU A 75 -9.16 -2.77 -5.78
CA GLU A 75 -10.20 -1.92 -5.20
C GLU A 75 -9.90 -1.62 -3.73
N ALA A 76 -9.53 -2.64 -2.97
CA ALA A 76 -9.15 -2.51 -1.57
C ALA A 76 -7.91 -1.61 -1.40
N LEU A 77 -6.88 -1.77 -2.27
CA LEU A 77 -5.71 -0.90 -2.25
C LEU A 77 -6.12 0.58 -2.45
N ARG A 78 -6.96 0.86 -3.44
CA ARG A 78 -7.44 2.22 -3.71
C ARG A 78 -8.24 2.80 -2.54
N ALA A 79 -9.10 2.01 -1.92
CA ALA A 79 -9.87 2.42 -0.75
C ALA A 79 -8.96 2.76 0.45
N CYS A 80 -7.96 1.93 0.72
CA CYS A 80 -7.00 2.19 1.79
C CYS A 80 -6.11 3.41 1.49
N GLN A 81 -5.72 3.62 0.24
CA GLN A 81 -4.99 4.82 -0.17
C GLN A 81 -5.84 6.07 0.00
N LYS A 82 -7.11 6.04 -0.44
CA LYS A 82 -8.06 7.13 -0.22
C LYS A 82 -8.21 7.45 1.26
N ALA A 83 -8.44 6.44 2.09
CA ALA A 83 -8.57 6.59 3.54
C ALA A 83 -7.35 7.32 4.14
N ARG A 84 -6.12 7.01 3.69
CA ARG A 84 -4.92 7.66 4.18
C ARG A 84 -4.74 9.06 3.62
N TYR A 85 -4.69 9.19 2.28
CA TYR A 85 -4.21 10.40 1.61
C TYR A 85 -5.29 11.48 1.41
N GLU A 86 -6.57 11.08 1.40
CA GLU A 86 -7.69 12.02 1.27
C GLU A 86 -8.39 12.21 2.61
N ASP A 87 -8.76 11.11 3.30
CA ASP A 87 -9.56 11.19 4.52
C ASP A 87 -8.69 11.41 5.78
N GLY A 88 -7.37 11.24 5.68
CA GLY A 88 -6.43 11.46 6.79
C GLY A 88 -6.58 10.44 7.91
N LEU A 89 -6.90 9.18 7.58
CA LEU A 89 -7.02 8.07 8.52
C LEU A 89 -5.69 7.32 8.69
N ASP A 90 -5.38 6.90 9.90
CA ASP A 90 -4.14 6.21 10.23
C ASP A 90 -4.19 4.72 9.81
N THR A 91 -3.87 4.45 8.55
CA THR A 91 -3.83 3.09 7.97
C THR A 91 -2.66 2.23 8.44
N ALA A 92 -1.84 2.70 9.38
CA ALA A 92 -0.93 1.84 10.13
C ALA A 92 -1.65 1.04 11.24
N LYS A 93 -2.94 1.30 11.46
CA LYS A 93 -3.79 0.63 12.43
C LYS A 93 -4.70 -0.38 11.76
N LEU A 94 -4.73 -1.63 12.28
CA LEU A 94 -5.54 -2.71 11.71
C LEU A 94 -7.05 -2.48 11.89
N ASP A 95 -7.48 -1.83 12.95
CA ASP A 95 -8.89 -1.48 13.19
C ASP A 95 -9.41 -0.48 12.13
N VAL A 96 -8.60 0.52 11.77
CA VAL A 96 -8.90 1.46 10.70
C VAL A 96 -9.03 0.73 9.36
N LEU A 97 -8.08 -0.16 9.04
CA LEU A 97 -8.12 -0.94 7.80
C LEU A 97 -9.31 -1.90 7.77
N ALA A 98 -9.66 -2.54 8.90
CA ALA A 98 -10.84 -3.39 8.98
C ALA A 98 -12.12 -2.61 8.66
N GLU A 99 -12.23 -1.37 9.15
CA GLU A 99 -13.38 -0.53 8.85
C GLU A 99 -13.44 -0.13 7.38
N VAL A 100 -12.30 0.25 6.77
CA VAL A 100 -12.22 0.53 5.33
C VAL A 100 -12.66 -0.68 4.50
N LEU A 101 -12.20 -1.89 4.86
CA LEU A 101 -12.61 -3.11 4.17
C LEU A 101 -14.10 -3.40 4.29
N ARG A 102 -14.72 -3.15 5.48
CA ARG A 102 -16.18 -3.29 5.64
C ARG A 102 -16.95 -2.28 4.78
N GLN A 103 -16.50 -1.05 4.71
CA GLN A 103 -17.14 0.01 3.93
C GLN A 103 -17.20 -0.31 2.43
N ILE A 104 -16.20 -1.01 1.91
CA ILE A 104 -16.22 -1.49 0.53
C ILE A 104 -16.88 -2.88 0.38
N GLY A 105 -17.42 -3.46 1.45
CA GLY A 105 -18.11 -4.77 1.43
C GLY A 105 -17.19 -5.99 1.52
N CYS A 106 -15.87 -5.84 1.72
CA CYS A 106 -14.93 -6.94 1.96
C CYS A 106 -14.99 -7.42 3.42
N THR A 107 -16.17 -7.81 3.89
CA THR A 107 -16.44 -8.12 5.31
C THR A 107 -15.63 -9.32 5.79
N GLN A 108 -15.56 -10.38 4.98
CA GLN A 108 -14.80 -11.58 5.33
C GLN A 108 -13.30 -11.30 5.46
N ALA A 109 -12.76 -10.44 4.59
CA ALA A 109 -11.36 -10.00 4.71
C ALA A 109 -11.12 -9.23 6.01
N ALA A 110 -12.06 -8.35 6.41
CA ALA A 110 -11.98 -7.62 7.67
C ALA A 110 -12.00 -8.54 8.89
N GLU A 111 -12.74 -9.66 8.84
CA GLU A 111 -12.82 -10.64 9.93
C GLU A 111 -11.51 -11.42 10.11
N ILE A 112 -10.85 -11.81 9.02
CA ILE A 112 -9.59 -12.59 9.08
C ILE A 112 -8.34 -11.72 9.17
N LEU A 113 -8.47 -10.39 9.08
CA LEU A 113 -7.36 -9.44 9.02
C LEU A 113 -6.35 -9.63 10.16
N THR A 114 -6.83 -9.86 11.38
CA THR A 114 -5.99 -10.00 12.58
C THR A 114 -5.54 -11.43 12.86
N ASN A 115 -5.88 -12.40 12.01
CA ASN A 115 -5.50 -13.79 12.19
C ASN A 115 -3.98 -13.98 11.98
N SER A 116 -3.37 -14.81 12.83
CA SER A 116 -1.95 -15.15 12.71
C SER A 116 -1.57 -15.77 11.35
N ALA A 117 -2.49 -16.51 10.73
CA ALA A 117 -2.31 -17.05 9.37
C ALA A 117 -2.20 -15.93 8.33
N THR A 118 -3.06 -14.90 8.40
CA THR A 118 -3.02 -13.74 7.51
C THR A 118 -1.72 -12.95 7.68
N GLU A 119 -1.29 -12.75 8.93
CA GLU A 119 -0.01 -12.10 9.22
C GLU A 119 1.19 -12.87 8.65
N ALA A 120 1.23 -14.19 8.84
CA ALA A 120 2.29 -15.06 8.32
C ALA A 120 2.33 -15.00 6.78
N GLN A 121 1.18 -15.07 6.12
CA GLN A 121 1.06 -14.97 4.67
C GLN A 121 1.49 -13.59 4.14
N ALA A 122 1.17 -12.50 4.87
CA ALA A 122 1.63 -11.15 4.52
C ALA A 122 3.16 -11.04 4.55
N LYS A 123 3.81 -11.61 5.58
CA LYS A 123 5.28 -11.69 5.68
C LYS A 123 5.88 -12.48 4.52
N GLN A 124 5.27 -13.61 4.15
CA GLN A 124 5.69 -14.41 2.99
C GLN A 124 5.58 -13.61 1.69
N ARG A 125 4.48 -12.91 1.46
CA ARG A 125 4.29 -12.07 0.27
C ARG A 125 5.36 -10.98 0.15
N ILE A 126 5.75 -10.36 1.25
CA ILE A 126 6.85 -9.37 1.25
C ILE A 126 8.19 -10.05 0.89
N ALA A 127 8.47 -11.23 1.43
CA ALA A 127 9.69 -11.96 1.11
C ALA A 127 9.75 -12.36 -0.38
N GLU A 128 8.63 -12.82 -0.95
CA GLU A 128 8.49 -13.10 -2.38
C GLU A 128 8.68 -11.82 -3.22
N GLY A 129 8.06 -10.71 -2.80
CA GLY A 129 8.23 -9.41 -3.45
C GLY A 129 9.67 -8.93 -3.45
N ALA A 130 10.39 -9.07 -2.34
CA ALA A 130 11.80 -8.74 -2.25
C ALA A 130 12.67 -9.59 -3.19
N ASN A 131 12.32 -10.86 -3.41
CA ASN A 131 12.98 -11.72 -4.40
C ASN A 131 12.76 -11.21 -5.83
N LEU A 132 11.51 -10.84 -6.16
CA LEU A 132 11.17 -10.31 -7.49
C LEU A 132 11.86 -8.94 -7.73
N VAL A 133 11.93 -8.08 -6.74
CA VAL A 133 12.68 -6.82 -6.81
C VAL A 133 14.13 -7.06 -7.22
N ARG A 134 14.81 -8.05 -6.62
CA ARG A 134 16.18 -8.44 -6.98
C ARG A 134 16.26 -9.05 -8.38
N GLN A 135 15.35 -9.96 -8.71
CA GLN A 135 15.30 -10.65 -10.00
C GLN A 135 15.14 -9.69 -11.17
N PHE A 136 14.29 -8.67 -11.03
CA PHE A 136 14.00 -7.69 -12.07
C PHE A 136 14.84 -6.42 -11.98
N GLY A 137 15.74 -6.29 -11.01
CA GLY A 137 16.57 -5.09 -10.84
C GLY A 137 15.75 -3.83 -10.56
N VAL A 138 14.66 -3.96 -9.80
CA VAL A 138 13.72 -2.84 -9.54
C VAL A 138 14.39 -1.79 -8.67
N SER A 139 14.53 -0.56 -9.18
CA SER A 139 15.13 0.57 -8.47
C SER A 139 14.10 1.50 -7.80
N GLY A 140 12.80 1.29 -8.06
CA GLY A 140 11.73 2.11 -7.49
C GLY A 140 10.34 1.53 -7.77
N VAL A 141 9.33 2.04 -7.05
CA VAL A 141 7.94 1.65 -7.19
C VAL A 141 7.09 2.86 -7.57
N PRO A 142 5.99 2.69 -8.32
CA PRO A 142 5.47 1.43 -8.87
C PRO A 142 6.33 0.88 -10.03
N PHE A 143 6.42 -0.44 -10.11
CA PHE A 143 7.10 -1.15 -11.19
C PHE A 143 6.16 -2.24 -11.74
N ALA A 144 6.02 -2.35 -13.03
CA ALA A 144 5.13 -3.34 -13.64
C ALA A 144 5.85 -4.14 -14.72
N VAL A 145 5.55 -5.44 -14.74
CA VAL A 145 6.00 -6.38 -15.77
C VAL A 145 4.82 -7.14 -16.34
N ARG A 146 4.92 -7.52 -17.59
CA ARG A 146 3.99 -8.46 -18.23
C ARG A 146 4.73 -9.69 -18.74
N GLN A 147 4.07 -10.82 -18.71
CA GLN A 147 4.56 -12.02 -19.37
C GLN A 147 4.35 -11.90 -20.88
N THR A 148 5.36 -12.29 -21.65
CA THR A 148 5.36 -12.35 -23.11
C THR A 148 5.81 -13.74 -23.54
N GLU A 149 5.71 -14.03 -24.83
CA GLU A 149 6.20 -15.32 -25.39
C GLU A 149 7.71 -15.51 -25.17
N SER A 150 8.48 -14.43 -25.17
CA SER A 150 9.93 -14.44 -24.97
C SER A 150 10.38 -14.28 -23.50
N GLY A 151 9.44 -14.21 -22.53
CA GLY A 151 9.73 -14.03 -21.11
C GLY A 151 9.00 -12.82 -20.50
N TRP A 152 9.65 -12.09 -19.59
CA TRP A 152 9.09 -10.94 -18.91
C TRP A 152 9.54 -9.64 -19.57
N ALA A 153 8.61 -8.72 -19.81
CA ALA A 153 8.90 -7.38 -20.30
C ALA A 153 8.39 -6.32 -19.32
N GLN A 154 9.22 -5.30 -19.08
CA GLN A 154 8.81 -4.15 -18.28
C GLN A 154 7.73 -3.34 -19.04
N ILE A 155 6.72 -2.91 -18.30
CA ILE A 155 5.74 -1.94 -18.79
C ILE A 155 6.26 -0.54 -18.45
N ALA A 156 6.34 0.32 -19.44
CA ALA A 156 6.77 1.70 -19.20
C ALA A 156 5.83 2.41 -18.22
N SER A 157 6.39 3.21 -17.32
CA SER A 157 5.61 3.93 -16.28
C SER A 157 4.56 4.86 -16.88
N ASP A 158 4.78 5.39 -18.07
CA ASP A 158 3.84 6.25 -18.80
C ASP A 158 2.56 5.51 -19.23
N SER A 159 2.64 4.18 -19.34
CA SER A 159 1.51 3.31 -19.69
C SER A 159 0.69 2.86 -18.47
N LEU A 160 1.09 3.27 -17.26
CA LEU A 160 0.42 2.94 -15.99
C LEU A 160 -0.47 4.10 -15.47
N ARG A 161 -0.60 5.15 -16.25
CA ARG A 161 -1.43 6.33 -15.96
C ARG A 161 -2.85 6.16 -16.46
#